data_b25b1f50c690f79cf259cf7ee9344e8f
#
_entry.id   b25b1f50c690f79cf259cf7ee9344e8f
#
_cell.length_a   1.000
_cell.length_b   1.000
_cell.length_c   1.000
_cell.angle_alpha   90.00
_cell.angle_beta   90.00
_cell.angle_gamma   90.00
#
_symmetry.space_group_name_H-M   'P 1'
#
loop_
_entity.id
_entity.type
_entity.pdbx_description
1 polymer ?
#
loop_
_entity_poly.entity_id
_entity_poly.type
_entity_poly.pdbx_seq_one_letter_code
_entity_poly.pdbx_strand_id
1 'polypeptide(L)'
;FWRGLVLPVLTTICTCSEEHLLAWPAAGLLQLLEGILHGGGLCRLNGGTSALVQALAKDLPIHAGSPVEQLCLQGDSVLVRNARGEGGCFERAVVATQSNQLGFLDPAQFAEERRVLADIRFDRGELWVHRDLRFMPQRQQDWTALNFQTDRQLSQPMFSVWVNAVEPTLMGCAP
;
A
#
# COMPACT_ATOMS: atom_id res chain seq x y z
N PHE A 1 -24.33 13.49 -2.38
CA PHE A 1 -23.03 13.89 -1.84
C PHE A 1 -22.25 12.67 -1.32
N TRP A 2 -22.78 11.90 -0.34
CA TRP A 2 -22.09 10.78 0.28
C TRP A 2 -21.60 9.72 -0.74
N ARG A 3 -22.53 9.16 -1.54
CA ARG A 3 -22.21 8.14 -2.56
C ARG A 3 -21.45 8.68 -3.78
N GLY A 4 -21.64 9.95 -4.12
CA GLY A 4 -21.03 10.53 -5.32
C GLY A 4 -19.68 11.18 -5.10
N LEU A 5 -19.27 11.41 -3.85
CA LEU A 5 -17.99 12.05 -3.53
C LEU A 5 -17.26 11.35 -2.40
N VAL A 6 -17.87 11.23 -1.22
CA VAL A 6 -17.15 10.79 -0.02
C VAL A 6 -16.75 9.32 -0.12
N LEU A 7 -17.66 8.42 -0.43
CA LEU A 7 -17.36 7.00 -0.53
C LEU A 7 -16.33 6.68 -1.62
N PRO A 8 -16.43 7.18 -2.87
CA PRO A 8 -15.41 6.95 -3.90
C PRO A 8 -14.03 7.44 -3.51
N VAL A 9 -13.94 8.60 -2.87
CA VAL A 9 -12.66 9.13 -2.38
C VAL A 9 -12.07 8.24 -1.31
N LEU A 10 -12.86 7.85 -0.32
CA LEU A 10 -12.42 7.02 0.79
C LEU A 10 -12.04 5.61 0.35
N THR A 11 -12.83 4.94 -0.49
CA THR A 11 -12.49 3.61 -1.01
C THR A 11 -11.18 3.62 -1.79
N THR A 12 -10.92 4.71 -2.51
CA THR A 12 -9.66 4.89 -3.25
C THR A 12 -8.47 5.12 -2.30
N ILE A 13 -8.62 6.02 -1.33
CA ILE A 13 -7.55 6.31 -0.35
C ILE A 13 -7.25 5.08 0.51
N CYS A 14 -8.29 4.37 0.95
CA CYS A 14 -8.17 3.19 1.78
C CYS A 14 -7.86 1.92 0.96
N THR A 15 -7.89 1.99 -0.38
CA THR A 15 -7.67 0.87 -1.30
C THR A 15 -8.52 -0.38 -0.96
N CYS A 16 -9.78 -0.16 -0.62
CA CYS A 16 -10.71 -1.21 -0.23
C CYS A 16 -12.06 -1.06 -0.97
N SER A 17 -12.88 -2.12 -0.92
CA SER A 17 -14.25 -2.08 -1.44
C SER A 17 -15.16 -1.18 -0.59
N GLU A 18 -16.27 -0.72 -1.17
CA GLU A 18 -17.29 0.04 -0.43
C GLU A 18 -17.86 -0.78 0.74
N GLU A 19 -18.07 -2.07 0.55
CA GLU A 19 -18.55 -2.99 1.60
C GLU A 19 -17.59 -3.03 2.78
N HIS A 20 -16.29 -3.17 2.51
CA HIS A 20 -15.27 -3.19 3.56
C HIS A 20 -15.16 -1.83 4.26
N LEU A 21 -15.23 -0.73 3.52
CA LEU A 21 -15.22 0.61 4.12
C LEU A 21 -16.40 0.83 5.05
N LEU A 22 -17.61 0.42 4.65
CA LEU A 22 -18.83 0.56 5.45
C LEU A 22 -18.86 -0.36 6.69
N ALA A 23 -18.06 -1.41 6.69
CA ALA A 23 -17.88 -2.28 7.85
C ALA A 23 -16.90 -1.72 8.90
N TRP A 24 -16.18 -0.63 8.58
CA TRP A 24 -15.26 -0.01 9.54
C TRP A 24 -16.00 0.63 10.72
N PRO A 25 -15.38 0.66 11.91
CA PRO A 25 -15.88 1.43 13.02
C PRO A 25 -16.03 2.91 12.64
N ALA A 26 -17.21 3.48 12.81
CA ALA A 26 -17.50 4.87 12.42
C ALA A 26 -16.55 5.88 13.05
N ALA A 27 -16.10 5.64 14.29
CA ALA A 27 -15.14 6.50 14.97
C ALA A 27 -13.79 6.57 14.22
N GLY A 28 -13.27 5.43 13.74
CA GLY A 28 -12.04 5.39 12.96
C GLY A 28 -12.16 6.12 11.63
N LEU A 29 -13.31 5.98 10.95
CA LEU A 29 -13.57 6.68 9.71
C LEU A 29 -13.66 8.20 9.90
N LEU A 30 -14.30 8.66 10.98
CA LEU A 30 -14.38 10.08 11.32
C LEU A 30 -13.01 10.68 11.64
N GLN A 31 -12.17 9.97 12.37
CA GLN A 31 -10.78 10.38 12.64
C GLN A 31 -9.96 10.50 11.34
N LEU A 32 -10.12 9.56 10.42
CA LEU A 32 -9.47 9.63 9.11
C LEU A 32 -9.92 10.88 8.33
N LEU A 33 -11.23 11.14 8.28
CA LEU A 33 -11.78 12.33 7.62
C LEU A 33 -11.29 13.63 8.27
N GLU A 34 -11.25 13.69 9.58
CA GLU A 34 -10.71 14.84 10.32
C GLU A 34 -9.23 15.07 9.96
N GLY A 35 -8.42 14.00 9.92
CA GLY A 35 -7.02 14.07 9.50
C GLY A 35 -6.84 14.56 8.06
N ILE A 36 -7.71 14.16 7.13
CA ILE A 36 -7.69 14.64 5.75
C ILE A 36 -8.07 16.12 5.65
N LEU A 37 -9.10 16.55 6.38
CA LEU A 37 -9.62 17.92 6.31
C LEU A 37 -8.72 18.94 6.99
N HIS A 38 -8.10 18.57 8.11
CA HIS A 38 -7.28 19.47 8.94
C HIS A 38 -5.77 19.18 8.83
N GLY A 39 -5.38 18.18 8.04
CA GLY A 39 -3.98 17.84 7.83
C GLY A 39 -3.20 18.90 7.05
N GLY A 40 -1.89 18.90 7.19
CA GLY A 40 -0.96 19.87 6.59
C GLY A 40 -0.76 19.71 5.06
N GLY A 41 -1.66 19.01 4.37
CA GLY A 41 -1.55 18.73 2.95
C GLY A 41 -0.74 17.45 2.65
N LEU A 42 -0.76 17.02 1.39
CA LEU A 42 0.00 15.88 0.92
C LEU A 42 1.40 16.32 0.51
N CYS A 43 2.39 15.67 1.07
CA CYS A 43 3.79 15.88 0.71
C CYS A 43 4.36 14.62 0.03
N ARG A 44 5.28 14.83 -0.89
CA ARG A 44 6.02 13.76 -1.52
C ARG A 44 7.50 13.84 -1.13
N LEU A 45 8.13 12.69 -0.95
CA LEU A 45 9.56 12.61 -0.71
C LEU A 45 10.31 13.04 -1.97
N ASN A 46 11.25 13.96 -1.84
CA ASN A 46 12.16 14.31 -2.90
C ASN A 46 13.07 13.10 -3.21
N GLY A 47 13.13 12.69 -4.49
CA GLY A 47 13.79 11.47 -4.90
C GLY A 47 12.96 10.19 -4.72
N GLY A 48 11.71 10.30 -4.21
CA GLY A 48 10.77 9.19 -4.05
C GLY A 48 11.13 8.21 -2.94
N THR A 49 10.36 7.15 -2.85
CA THR A 49 10.53 6.08 -1.83
C THR A 49 11.88 5.37 -1.96
N SER A 50 12.39 5.24 -3.19
CA SER A 50 13.69 4.59 -3.42
C SER A 50 14.86 5.32 -2.75
N ALA A 51 14.85 6.65 -2.74
CA ALA A 51 15.88 7.44 -2.07
C ALA A 51 15.83 7.24 -0.54
N LEU A 52 14.61 7.17 0.03
CA LEU A 52 14.44 6.87 1.44
C LEU A 52 14.96 5.47 1.80
N VAL A 53 14.59 4.45 1.01
CA VAL A 53 15.04 3.06 1.24
C VAL A 53 16.55 2.97 1.14
N GLN A 54 17.17 3.59 0.14
CA GLN A 54 18.63 3.63 0.00
C GLN A 54 19.32 4.32 1.17
N ALA A 55 18.76 5.43 1.66
CA ALA A 55 19.31 6.14 2.81
C ALA A 55 19.23 5.30 4.10
N LEU A 56 18.11 4.62 4.32
CA LEU A 56 17.92 3.74 5.48
C LEU A 56 18.79 2.48 5.40
N ALA A 57 19.04 1.97 4.22
CA ALA A 57 19.79 0.73 3.98
C ALA A 57 21.32 0.93 3.89
N LYS A 58 21.79 2.19 3.84
CA LYS A 58 23.17 2.55 3.48
C LYS A 58 24.26 1.76 4.21
N ASP A 59 24.07 1.54 5.50
CA ASP A 59 25.08 0.89 6.36
C ASP A 59 24.64 -0.51 6.82
N LEU A 60 23.63 -1.10 6.15
CA LEU A 60 23.10 -2.42 6.48
C LEU A 60 23.53 -3.47 5.44
N PRO A 61 23.86 -4.70 5.86
CA PRO A 61 24.07 -5.81 4.93
C PRO A 61 22.71 -6.24 4.35
N ILE A 62 22.49 -5.94 3.07
CA ILE A 62 21.25 -6.25 2.35
C ILE A 62 21.45 -7.47 1.46
N HIS A 63 20.64 -8.49 1.62
CA HIS A 63 20.62 -9.70 0.79
C HIS A 63 19.40 -9.69 -0.13
N ALA A 64 19.45 -8.86 -1.18
CA ALA A 64 18.38 -8.80 -2.17
C ALA A 64 18.30 -10.09 -3.00
N GLY A 65 17.08 -10.42 -3.49
CA GLY A 65 16.86 -11.64 -4.28
C GLY A 65 17.05 -12.94 -3.49
N SER A 66 16.96 -12.86 -2.16
CA SER A 66 17.15 -13.98 -1.23
C SER A 66 15.88 -14.17 -0.37
N PRO A 67 14.78 -14.67 -0.96
CA PRO A 67 13.53 -14.86 -0.23
C PRO A 67 13.73 -15.85 0.91
N VAL A 68 13.23 -15.48 2.10
CA VAL A 68 13.23 -16.37 3.26
C VAL A 68 12.16 -17.44 3.06
N GLU A 69 12.53 -18.70 3.21
CA GLU A 69 11.62 -19.84 3.13
C GLU A 69 11.43 -20.56 4.47
N GLN A 70 12.32 -20.33 5.41
CA GLN A 70 12.19 -20.91 6.74
C GLN A 70 12.60 -19.92 7.83
N LEU A 71 11.74 -19.78 8.83
CA LEU A 71 12.02 -19.13 10.10
C LEU A 71 11.46 -20.01 11.21
N CYS A 72 12.35 -20.43 12.14
CA CYS A 72 11.96 -21.22 13.30
C CYS A 72 12.83 -20.86 14.52
N LEU A 73 12.30 -21.13 15.71
CA LEU A 73 13.01 -20.94 16.98
C LEU A 73 13.93 -22.12 17.24
N GLN A 74 15.15 -21.83 17.68
CA GLN A 74 16.13 -22.82 18.13
C GLN A 74 16.72 -22.39 19.49
N GLY A 75 16.14 -22.90 20.58
CA GLY A 75 16.45 -22.40 21.91
C GLY A 75 16.15 -20.90 22.03
N ASP A 76 17.17 -20.12 22.42
CA ASP A 76 17.04 -18.65 22.54
C ASP A 76 17.36 -17.88 21.24
N SER A 77 17.51 -18.60 20.13
CA SER A 77 17.87 -18.04 18.83
C SER A 77 16.79 -18.28 17.79
N VAL A 78 16.84 -17.51 16.70
CA VAL A 78 15.96 -17.65 15.54
C VAL A 78 16.79 -18.11 14.35
N LEU A 79 16.46 -19.28 13.80
CA LEU A 79 17.04 -19.75 12.55
C LEU A 79 16.28 -19.14 11.38
N VAL A 80 17.01 -18.54 10.44
CA VAL A 80 16.47 -18.02 9.18
C VAL A 80 17.21 -18.65 8.02
N ARG A 81 16.47 -19.17 7.01
CA ARG A 81 17.04 -19.76 5.79
C ARG A 81 16.29 -19.32 4.54
N ASN A 82 17.02 -19.15 3.45
CA ASN A 82 16.46 -18.94 2.11
C ASN A 82 16.28 -20.26 1.34
N ALA A 83 15.76 -20.19 0.11
CA ALA A 83 15.55 -21.33 -0.78
C ALA A 83 16.83 -22.15 -1.10
N ARG A 84 18.00 -21.54 -0.96
CA ARG A 84 19.29 -22.20 -1.18
C ARG A 84 19.86 -22.82 0.08
N GLY A 85 19.15 -22.74 1.20
CA GLY A 85 19.61 -23.19 2.50
C GLY A 85 20.64 -22.26 3.15
N GLU A 86 20.92 -21.10 2.54
CA GLU A 86 21.80 -20.08 3.10
C GLU A 86 21.06 -19.29 4.18
N GLY A 87 21.75 -18.84 5.20
CA GLY A 87 21.19 -18.08 6.31
C GLY A 87 21.99 -18.29 7.58
N GLY A 88 21.36 -18.20 8.74
CA GLY A 88 22.04 -18.34 10.02
C GLY A 88 21.07 -18.27 11.20
N CYS A 89 21.66 -18.40 12.39
CA CYS A 89 20.98 -18.18 13.66
C CYS A 89 21.22 -16.74 14.12
N PHE A 90 20.15 -16.09 14.56
CA PHE A 90 20.14 -14.70 15.03
C PHE A 90 19.51 -14.65 16.42
N GLU A 91 19.87 -13.66 17.23
CA GLU A 91 19.23 -13.46 18.52
C GLU A 91 17.76 -13.06 18.38
N ARG A 92 17.44 -12.29 17.33
CA ARG A 92 16.08 -11.79 17.05
C ARG A 92 15.87 -11.68 15.56
N ALA A 93 14.61 -11.77 15.13
CA ALA A 93 14.17 -11.47 13.78
C ALA A 93 12.96 -10.54 13.82
N VAL A 94 12.92 -9.59 12.89
CA VAL A 94 11.75 -8.74 12.66
C VAL A 94 11.15 -9.14 11.32
N VAL A 95 9.88 -9.59 11.34
CA VAL A 95 9.13 -9.94 10.15
C VAL A 95 8.38 -8.69 9.68
N ALA A 96 8.83 -8.10 8.57
CA ALA A 96 8.26 -6.90 7.98
C ALA A 96 7.59 -7.17 6.62
N THR A 97 7.01 -8.36 6.45
CA THR A 97 6.22 -8.75 5.28
C THR A 97 4.74 -8.46 5.50
N GLN A 98 3.94 -8.54 4.43
CA GLN A 98 2.48 -8.54 4.59
C GLN A 98 2.03 -9.78 5.39
N SER A 99 0.99 -9.64 6.20
CA SER A 99 0.50 -10.72 7.08
C SER A 99 -0.02 -11.95 6.32
N ASN A 100 -0.35 -11.82 5.04
CA ASN A 100 -0.72 -12.95 4.17
C ASN A 100 0.48 -13.65 3.52
N GLN A 101 1.72 -13.22 3.80
CA GLN A 101 2.96 -13.78 3.25
C GLN A 101 3.84 -14.43 4.33
N LEU A 102 3.24 -15.21 5.20
CA LEU A 102 3.90 -15.83 6.36
C LEU A 102 4.17 -17.33 6.18
N GLY A 103 4.23 -17.80 4.93
CA GLY A 103 4.45 -19.22 4.62
C GLY A 103 5.78 -19.77 5.13
N PHE A 104 6.76 -18.92 5.34
CA PHE A 104 8.10 -19.27 5.85
C PHE A 104 8.17 -19.47 7.36
N LEU A 105 7.17 -19.06 8.12
CA LEU A 105 7.11 -19.31 9.57
C LEU A 105 6.80 -20.78 9.85
N ASP A 106 7.55 -21.40 10.75
CA ASP A 106 7.27 -22.77 11.19
C ASP A 106 5.83 -22.90 11.74
N PRO A 107 5.00 -23.75 11.13
CA PRO A 107 3.56 -23.79 11.46
C PRO A 107 3.27 -24.33 12.87
N ALA A 108 4.16 -25.12 13.44
CA ALA A 108 3.98 -25.65 14.78
C ALA A 108 4.37 -24.63 15.86
N GLN A 109 5.44 -23.85 15.62
CA GLN A 109 5.95 -22.88 16.57
C GLN A 109 5.19 -21.55 16.54
N PHE A 110 4.64 -21.15 15.37
CA PHE A 110 3.97 -19.87 15.14
C PHE A 110 2.49 -20.05 14.79
N ALA A 111 1.84 -21.08 15.30
CA ALA A 111 0.45 -21.40 15.00
C ALA A 111 -0.51 -20.26 15.38
N GLU A 112 -0.31 -19.67 16.54
CA GLU A 112 -1.19 -18.61 17.07
C GLU A 112 -0.99 -17.29 16.31
N GLU A 113 0.25 -16.90 16.06
CA GLU A 113 0.58 -15.70 15.28
C GLU A 113 0.00 -15.79 13.88
N ARG A 114 0.15 -16.94 13.23
CA ARG A 114 -0.42 -17.19 11.90
C ARG A 114 -1.94 -17.13 11.92
N ARG A 115 -2.59 -17.66 12.96
CA ARG A 115 -4.03 -17.61 13.13
C ARG A 115 -4.54 -16.17 13.28
N VAL A 116 -3.93 -15.38 14.15
CA VAL A 116 -4.31 -13.98 14.40
C VAL A 116 -4.07 -13.12 13.16
N LEU A 117 -2.93 -13.29 12.50
CA LEU A 117 -2.57 -12.49 11.31
C LEU A 117 -3.38 -12.88 10.07
N ALA A 118 -3.95 -14.11 10.02
CA ALA A 118 -4.84 -14.51 8.94
C ALA A 118 -6.17 -13.74 8.92
N ASP A 119 -6.57 -13.14 10.04
CA ASP A 119 -7.77 -12.31 10.11
C ASP A 119 -7.60 -10.95 9.45
N ILE A 120 -6.35 -10.54 9.16
CA ILE A 120 -6.05 -9.33 8.40
C ILE A 120 -6.29 -9.62 6.91
N ARG A 121 -7.37 -9.08 6.38
CA ARG A 121 -7.77 -9.28 4.98
C ARG A 121 -7.10 -8.27 4.07
N PHE A 122 -6.82 -8.71 2.85
CA PHE A 122 -6.25 -7.87 1.79
C PHE A 122 -7.22 -7.83 0.61
N ASP A 123 -7.59 -6.63 0.20
CA ASP A 123 -8.32 -6.41 -1.04
C ASP A 123 -7.33 -6.39 -2.21
N ARG A 124 -7.79 -6.89 -3.36
CA ARG A 124 -7.04 -6.80 -4.62
C ARG A 124 -7.56 -5.62 -5.40
N GLY A 125 -6.65 -4.79 -5.90
CA GLY A 125 -6.94 -3.72 -6.83
C GLY A 125 -6.14 -3.88 -8.12
N GLU A 126 -6.65 -3.33 -9.20
CA GLU A 126 -5.94 -3.25 -10.47
C GLU A 126 -5.48 -1.82 -10.71
N LEU A 127 -4.22 -1.66 -11.06
CA LEU A 127 -3.64 -0.38 -11.45
C LEU A 127 -3.23 -0.44 -12.92
N TRP A 128 -3.78 0.47 -13.72
CA TRP A 128 -3.47 0.60 -15.13
C TRP A 128 -2.68 1.88 -15.38
N VAL A 129 -1.50 1.75 -15.98
CA VAL A 129 -0.71 2.90 -16.45
C VAL A 129 -0.90 3.05 -17.95
N HIS A 130 -1.45 4.18 -18.38
CA HIS A 130 -1.80 4.42 -19.78
C HIS A 130 -1.70 5.92 -20.14
N ARG A 131 -1.87 6.25 -21.41
CA ARG A 131 -1.91 7.63 -21.95
C ARG A 131 -3.27 7.99 -22.53
N ASP A 132 -4.32 7.31 -22.12
CA ASP A 132 -5.66 7.53 -22.66
C ASP A 132 -6.35 8.70 -21.94
N LEU A 133 -6.46 9.81 -22.65
CA LEU A 133 -7.05 11.05 -22.12
C LEU A 133 -8.57 10.98 -21.86
N ARG A 134 -9.25 9.93 -22.31
CA ARG A 134 -10.67 9.71 -21.99
C ARG A 134 -10.94 9.56 -20.50
N PHE A 135 -9.92 9.19 -19.73
CA PHE A 135 -9.98 9.07 -18.27
C PHE A 135 -9.65 10.37 -17.53
N MET A 136 -9.46 11.46 -18.26
CA MET A 136 -9.22 12.79 -17.70
C MET A 136 -10.43 13.70 -17.91
N PRO A 137 -10.61 14.78 -17.13
CA PRO A 137 -11.62 15.78 -17.40
C PRO A 137 -11.49 16.33 -18.81
N GLN A 138 -12.63 16.66 -19.46
CA GLN A 138 -12.65 17.13 -20.85
C GLN A 138 -11.83 18.40 -21.09
N ARG A 139 -11.79 19.29 -20.09
CA ARG A 139 -11.01 20.52 -20.18
C ARG A 139 -9.72 20.36 -19.41
N GLN A 140 -8.60 20.57 -20.05
CA GLN A 140 -7.28 20.43 -19.44
C GLN A 140 -7.07 21.33 -18.21
N GLN A 141 -7.71 22.49 -18.17
CA GLN A 141 -7.67 23.40 -17.02
C GLN A 141 -8.31 22.82 -15.74
N ASP A 142 -9.15 21.78 -15.90
CA ASP A 142 -9.80 21.08 -14.77
C ASP A 142 -8.98 19.89 -14.28
N TRP A 143 -7.83 19.60 -14.91
CA TRP A 143 -6.98 18.49 -14.51
C TRP A 143 -6.31 18.78 -13.17
N THR A 144 -6.41 17.83 -12.28
CA THR A 144 -5.73 17.84 -10.99
C THR A 144 -4.86 16.59 -10.85
N ALA A 145 -4.00 16.57 -9.83
CA ALA A 145 -3.19 15.39 -9.54
C ALA A 145 -4.06 14.14 -9.34
N LEU A 146 -5.24 14.32 -8.75
CA LEU A 146 -6.20 13.25 -8.47
C LEU A 146 -7.55 13.63 -9.11
N ASN A 147 -8.03 12.80 -10.04
CA ASN A 147 -9.27 13.04 -10.77
C ASN A 147 -10.27 11.93 -10.47
N PHE A 148 -11.43 12.29 -9.96
CA PHE A 148 -12.52 11.36 -9.71
C PHE A 148 -13.56 11.48 -10.80
N GLN A 149 -13.98 10.35 -11.30
CA GLN A 149 -14.99 10.24 -12.33
C GLN A 149 -16.02 9.20 -11.92
N THR A 150 -17.28 9.45 -12.18
CA THR A 150 -18.35 8.51 -11.91
C THR A 150 -19.43 8.64 -12.98
N ASP A 151 -20.18 7.58 -13.22
CA ASP A 151 -21.35 7.63 -14.06
C ASP A 151 -22.51 8.37 -13.38
N ARG A 152 -23.57 8.67 -14.16
CA ARG A 152 -24.77 9.36 -13.62
C ARG A 152 -25.49 8.55 -12.53
N GLN A 153 -25.32 7.25 -12.52
CA GLN A 153 -25.95 6.33 -11.55
C GLN A 153 -25.08 6.13 -10.30
N LEU A 154 -23.86 6.68 -10.30
CA LEU A 154 -22.88 6.54 -9.23
C LEU A 154 -22.52 5.06 -8.96
N SER A 155 -22.59 4.22 -9.99
CA SER A 155 -22.40 2.78 -9.89
C SER A 155 -20.95 2.35 -10.08
N GLN A 156 -20.15 3.17 -10.78
CA GLN A 156 -18.76 2.86 -11.08
C GLN A 156 -17.87 4.09 -10.85
N PRO A 157 -17.50 4.37 -9.61
CA PRO A 157 -16.52 5.41 -9.34
C PRO A 157 -15.16 4.99 -9.91
N MET A 158 -14.54 5.90 -10.66
CA MET A 158 -13.22 5.73 -11.22
C MET A 158 -12.31 6.82 -10.72
N PHE A 159 -11.06 6.46 -10.50
CA PHE A 159 -10.04 7.35 -10.00
C PHE A 159 -8.84 7.31 -10.93
N SER A 160 -8.39 8.48 -11.37
CA SER A 160 -7.19 8.63 -12.19
C SER A 160 -6.18 9.53 -11.50
N VAL A 161 -4.93 9.10 -11.48
CA VAL A 161 -3.79 9.91 -11.05
C VAL A 161 -3.11 10.47 -12.29
N TRP A 162 -3.06 11.79 -12.39
CA TRP A 162 -2.24 12.44 -13.42
C TRP A 162 -0.77 12.41 -12.96
N VAL A 163 -0.04 11.41 -13.44
CA VAL A 163 1.32 11.12 -12.98
C VAL A 163 2.26 12.32 -13.21
N ASN A 164 2.09 13.07 -14.31
CA ASN A 164 2.90 14.25 -14.60
C ASN A 164 2.77 15.36 -13.54
N ALA A 165 1.65 15.44 -12.83
CA ALA A 165 1.46 16.42 -11.75
C ALA A 165 2.10 15.99 -10.42
N VAL A 166 2.36 14.67 -10.26
CA VAL A 166 2.89 14.12 -9.00
C VAL A 166 4.32 13.61 -9.11
N GLU A 167 4.82 13.37 -10.32
CA GLU A 167 6.19 12.92 -10.58
C GLU A 167 7.04 14.05 -11.14
N PRO A 168 7.96 14.62 -10.37
CA PRO A 168 8.74 15.79 -10.80
C PRO A 168 9.52 15.60 -12.09
N THR A 169 9.97 14.37 -12.37
CA THR A 169 10.72 14.05 -13.59
C THR A 169 9.87 14.08 -14.86
N LEU A 170 8.53 14.02 -14.69
CA LEU A 170 7.56 14.07 -15.79
C LEU A 170 6.85 15.43 -15.88
N MET A 171 7.14 16.37 -15.00
CA MET A 171 6.56 17.72 -15.04
C MET A 171 7.03 18.41 -16.35
N GLY A 172 6.05 18.88 -17.13
CA GLY A 172 6.31 19.49 -18.42
C GLY A 172 6.39 18.52 -19.61
N CYS A 173 6.34 17.22 -19.37
CA CYS A 173 6.17 16.24 -20.45
C CYS A 173 4.72 16.23 -20.93
N ALA A 174 4.51 15.83 -22.19
CA ALA A 174 3.16 15.57 -22.70
C ALA A 174 2.51 14.42 -21.87
N PRO A 175 1.22 14.50 -21.62
CA PRO A 175 0.48 13.49 -20.88
C PRO A 175 0.43 12.14 -21.60
#